data_4453e904867c1585e5952ccf9653a9db
#
_entry.id   4453e904867c1585e5952ccf9653a9db
#
_cell.length_a   1.000
_cell.length_b   1.000
_cell.length_c   1.000
_cell.angle_alpha   90.00
_cell.angle_beta   90.00
_cell.angle_gamma   90.00
#
_symmetry.space_group_name_H-M   'P 1'
#
loop_
_entity.id
_entity.type
_entity.pdbx_description
1 polymer ?
#
loop_
_entity_poly.entity_id
_entity_poly.type
_entity_poly.pdbx_seq_one_letter_code
_entity_poly.pdbx_strand_id
1 'polypeptide(L)'
;LISASVLGFSGYVGGFCGTAPSLRAVFPDLPDRAASCATAGVMGPVVGMIGAAQAQMALGCLTGQSPSPLGQLISFDMQTFRTAGFRFDAAPDPTPDLTFIAATQITTSDFVVELRDADEILTPITASAHRLSVVEFTNQHPAPATAQRAVFACRSGLRAWQAATHLRSYWDGEITLLAMGDTPPNERQTS
;
A
#
# COMPACT_ATOMS: atom_id res chain seq x y z
N LEU A 1 -7.61 9.80 5.22
CA LEU A 1 -6.94 8.62 5.78
C LEU A 1 -6.27 8.96 7.11
N ILE A 2 -6.55 8.23 8.17
CA ILE A 2 -5.77 8.27 9.41
C ILE A 2 -4.97 6.97 9.47
N SER A 3 -3.65 7.08 9.37
CA SER A 3 -2.73 5.95 9.36
C SER A 3 -1.89 5.91 10.62
N ALA A 4 -1.63 4.72 11.13
CA ALA A 4 -0.72 4.49 12.23
C ALA A 4 0.11 3.23 12.01
N SER A 5 1.32 3.21 12.52
CA SER A 5 2.21 2.05 12.48
C SER A 5 2.98 1.93 13.78
N VAL A 6 3.24 0.68 14.19
CA VAL A 6 4.01 0.35 15.40
C VAL A 6 4.98 -0.76 15.07
N LEU A 7 6.22 -0.61 15.52
CA LEU A 7 7.24 -1.67 15.46
C LEU A 7 8.16 -1.55 16.68
N GLY A 8 8.33 -2.64 17.44
CA GLY A 8 9.10 -2.63 18.67
C GLY A 8 8.55 -1.62 19.69
N PHE A 9 9.36 -0.61 20.00
CA PHE A 9 9.03 0.47 20.93
C PHE A 9 8.62 1.77 20.24
N SER A 10 8.59 1.81 18.91
CA SER A 10 8.40 3.05 18.14
C SER A 10 7.22 2.94 17.19
N GLY A 11 6.71 4.09 16.78
CA GLY A 11 5.67 4.16 15.78
C GLY A 11 5.24 5.59 15.46
N TYR A 12 4.22 5.71 14.63
CA TYR A 12 3.64 6.99 14.28
C TYR A 12 2.12 6.92 14.16
N VAL A 13 1.51 8.08 14.19
CA VAL A 13 0.13 8.32 13.75
C VAL A 13 0.10 9.60 12.92
N GLY A 14 -0.69 9.61 11.85
CA GLY A 14 -0.83 10.79 10.99
C GLY A 14 -2.13 10.84 10.21
N GLY A 15 -2.53 12.05 9.84
CA GLY A 15 -3.70 12.34 9.03
C GLY A 15 -3.30 12.73 7.60
N PHE A 16 -3.78 11.99 6.61
CA PHE A 16 -3.38 12.10 5.21
C PHE A 16 -4.60 12.18 4.29
N CYS A 17 -4.39 12.66 3.07
CA CYS A 17 -5.42 12.77 2.03
C CYS A 17 -6.57 13.74 2.37
N GLY A 18 -7.52 13.87 1.47
CA GLY A 18 -8.59 14.84 1.60
C GLY A 18 -8.09 16.27 1.32
N THR A 19 -7.97 17.09 2.38
CA THR A 19 -7.41 18.45 2.28
C THR A 19 -5.91 18.51 2.56
N ALA A 20 -5.27 17.36 2.80
CA ALA A 20 -3.83 17.25 3.04
C ALA A 20 -3.18 16.33 2.02
N PRO A 21 -1.85 16.41 1.83
CA PRO A 21 -1.11 15.49 0.98
C PRO A 21 -1.30 14.00 1.36
N SER A 22 -0.98 13.10 0.44
CA SER A 22 -1.12 11.66 0.64
C SER A 22 -0.07 11.09 1.59
N LEU A 23 -0.27 9.85 2.03
CA LEU A 23 0.72 9.10 2.80
C LEU A 23 2.07 9.03 2.08
N ARG A 24 2.05 8.94 0.74
CA ARG A 24 3.25 8.88 -0.09
C ARG A 24 4.03 10.18 -0.17
N ALA A 25 3.40 11.32 0.11
CA ALA A 25 4.11 12.60 0.22
C ALA A 25 5.10 12.61 1.40
N VAL A 26 4.82 11.81 2.44
CA VAL A 26 5.70 11.67 3.61
C VAL A 26 6.57 10.43 3.54
N PHE A 27 6.03 9.35 2.94
CA PHE A 27 6.73 8.08 2.76
C PHE A 27 6.75 7.72 1.26
N PRO A 28 7.58 8.39 0.45
CA PRO A 28 7.59 8.21 -1.00
C PRO A 28 8.08 6.83 -1.42
N ASP A 29 9.02 6.27 -0.66
CA ASP A 29 9.64 4.99 -0.95
C ASP A 29 9.00 3.87 -0.11
N LEU A 30 8.68 2.77 -0.78
CA LEU A 30 8.29 1.54 -0.09
C LEU A 30 9.54 0.77 0.30
N PRO A 31 9.64 0.26 1.54
CA PRO A 31 10.79 -0.55 1.95
C PRO A 31 10.80 -1.86 1.16
N ASP A 32 11.98 -2.30 0.71
CA ASP A 32 12.18 -3.59 0.02
C ASP A 32 11.72 -4.77 0.88
N ARG A 33 11.90 -4.65 2.18
CA ARG A 33 11.41 -5.60 3.20
C ARG A 33 10.83 -4.82 4.37
N ALA A 34 9.53 -4.89 4.53
CA ALA A 34 8.88 -4.40 5.74
C ALA A 34 9.04 -5.44 6.87
N ALA A 35 9.66 -5.04 7.98
CA ALA A 35 9.57 -5.82 9.20
C ALA A 35 8.10 -5.89 9.65
N SER A 36 7.64 -7.05 10.07
CA SER A 36 6.29 -7.24 10.57
C SER A 36 6.27 -7.34 12.10
N CYS A 37 5.13 -7.05 12.69
CA CYS A 37 4.94 -7.27 14.14
C CYS A 37 5.22 -8.73 14.55
N ALA A 38 5.01 -9.69 13.65
CA ALA A 38 5.29 -11.10 13.88
C ALA A 38 6.79 -11.42 13.93
N THR A 39 7.62 -10.65 13.20
CA THR A 39 9.07 -10.90 13.13
C THR A 39 9.88 -10.02 14.09
N ALA A 40 9.49 -8.77 14.29
CA ALA A 40 10.21 -7.81 15.14
C ALA A 40 9.54 -7.61 16.51
N GLY A 41 8.30 -8.05 16.66
CA GLY A 41 7.52 -7.82 17.87
C GLY A 41 7.04 -6.38 18.03
N VAL A 42 6.15 -6.17 18.97
CA VAL A 42 5.64 -4.85 19.39
C VAL A 42 5.39 -4.84 20.89
N MET A 43 5.55 -3.68 21.51
CA MET A 43 5.18 -3.49 22.91
C MET A 43 3.71 -3.12 23.02
N GLY A 44 2.93 -3.94 23.77
CA GLY A 44 1.49 -3.73 23.95
C GLY A 44 1.10 -2.31 24.38
N PRO A 45 1.74 -1.72 25.40
CA PRO A 45 1.45 -0.34 25.81
C PRO A 45 1.66 0.70 24.68
N VAL A 46 2.68 0.52 23.83
CA VAL A 46 2.93 1.41 22.67
C VAL A 46 1.83 1.28 21.63
N VAL A 47 1.37 0.05 21.36
CA VAL A 47 0.22 -0.21 20.47
C VAL A 47 -1.02 0.51 21.00
N GLY A 48 -1.33 0.35 22.29
CA GLY A 48 -2.49 0.99 22.92
C GLY A 48 -2.44 2.52 22.83
N MET A 49 -1.28 3.12 23.10
CA MET A 49 -1.10 4.56 23.06
C MET A 49 -1.27 5.10 21.63
N ILE A 50 -0.63 4.48 20.64
CA ILE A 50 -0.72 4.91 19.24
C ILE A 50 -2.13 4.67 18.69
N GLY A 51 -2.78 3.57 19.04
CA GLY A 51 -4.17 3.31 18.68
C GLY A 51 -5.14 4.33 19.28
N ALA A 52 -4.95 4.74 20.53
CA ALA A 52 -5.74 5.81 21.12
C ALA A 52 -5.51 7.17 20.43
N ALA A 53 -4.27 7.50 20.08
CA ALA A 53 -3.95 8.70 19.32
C ALA A 53 -4.57 8.66 17.90
N GLN A 54 -4.57 7.50 17.24
CA GLN A 54 -5.23 7.30 15.94
C GLN A 54 -6.74 7.53 16.05
N ALA A 55 -7.38 6.97 17.06
CA ALA A 55 -8.80 7.17 17.29
C ALA A 55 -9.12 8.66 17.59
N GLN A 56 -8.29 9.33 18.38
CA GLN A 56 -8.46 10.76 18.67
C GLN A 56 -8.33 11.62 17.41
N MET A 57 -7.36 11.33 16.52
CA MET A 57 -7.25 12.03 15.23
C MET A 57 -8.48 11.79 14.34
N ALA A 58 -9.00 10.55 14.30
CA ALA A 58 -10.20 10.25 13.55
C ALA A 58 -11.43 11.04 14.09
N LEU A 59 -11.62 11.07 15.40
CA LEU A 59 -12.66 11.87 16.03
C LEU A 59 -12.49 13.36 15.73
N GLY A 60 -11.25 13.88 15.78
CA GLY A 60 -10.95 15.27 15.42
C GLY A 60 -11.34 15.60 13.99
N CYS A 61 -11.14 14.70 13.03
CA CYS A 61 -11.61 14.87 11.65
C CYS A 61 -13.14 14.90 11.57
N LEU A 62 -13.81 13.95 12.24
CA LEU A 62 -15.29 13.84 12.23
C LEU A 62 -15.99 15.03 12.88
N THR A 63 -15.39 15.62 13.90
CA THR A 63 -15.93 16.76 14.65
C THR A 63 -15.49 18.12 14.09
N GLY A 64 -14.69 18.14 13.01
CA GLY A 64 -14.20 19.39 12.44
C GLY A 64 -13.25 20.17 13.35
N GLN A 65 -12.41 19.46 14.12
CA GLN A 65 -11.47 20.06 15.04
C GLN A 65 -10.50 21.02 14.33
N SER A 66 -10.20 22.16 14.97
CA SER A 66 -9.21 23.13 14.53
C SER A 66 -8.09 23.27 15.59
N PRO A 67 -6.79 23.19 15.22
CA PRO A 67 -6.29 22.87 13.88
C PRO A 67 -6.64 21.44 13.44
N SER A 68 -6.79 21.26 12.11
CA SER A 68 -7.13 19.95 11.54
C SER A 68 -6.07 18.91 11.86
N PRO A 69 -6.48 17.66 12.21
CA PRO A 69 -5.56 16.53 12.32
C PRO A 69 -4.96 16.10 10.99
N LEU A 70 -5.57 16.47 9.85
CA LEU A 70 -5.01 16.19 8.52
C LEU A 70 -3.77 17.08 8.27
N GLY A 71 -2.79 16.55 7.56
CA GLY A 71 -1.51 17.22 7.30
C GLY A 71 -0.55 17.21 8.48
N GLN A 72 -0.81 16.38 9.49
CA GLN A 72 0.05 16.23 10.68
C GLN A 72 0.48 14.78 10.87
N LEU A 73 1.75 14.59 11.24
CA LEU A 73 2.31 13.32 11.70
C LEU A 73 2.91 13.51 13.09
N ILE A 74 2.66 12.55 13.97
CA ILE A 74 3.24 12.46 15.30
C ILE A 74 3.96 11.11 15.38
N SER A 75 5.24 11.12 15.74
CA SER A 75 6.06 9.95 15.98
C SER A 75 6.34 9.75 17.46
N PHE A 76 6.49 8.49 17.85
CA PHE A 76 6.72 8.06 19.22
C PHE A 76 7.94 7.14 19.25
N ASP A 77 8.87 7.41 20.15
CA ASP A 77 9.94 6.51 20.54
C ASP A 77 9.82 6.27 22.06
N MET A 78 9.21 5.18 22.41
CA MET A 78 8.93 4.83 23.82
C MET A 78 10.09 4.10 24.50
N GLN A 79 11.15 3.79 23.78
CA GLN A 79 12.39 3.34 24.39
C GLN A 79 13.09 4.51 25.10
N THR A 80 13.03 5.70 24.52
CA THR A 80 13.63 6.92 25.07
C THR A 80 12.59 7.92 25.60
N PHE A 81 11.30 7.57 25.55
CA PHE A 81 10.14 8.42 25.92
C PHE A 81 10.12 9.76 25.19
N ARG A 82 10.49 9.75 23.91
CA ARG A 82 10.44 10.93 23.05
C ARG A 82 9.23 10.88 22.12
N THR A 83 8.64 12.05 21.92
CA THR A 83 7.64 12.30 20.90
C THR A 83 8.10 13.44 20.02
N ALA A 84 7.83 13.35 18.73
CA ALA A 84 8.07 14.42 17.78
C ALA A 84 6.86 14.54 16.84
N GLY A 85 6.65 15.70 16.26
CA GLY A 85 5.58 15.90 15.31
C GLY A 85 5.92 17.02 14.36
N PHE A 86 5.34 16.93 13.16
CA PHE A 86 5.47 17.96 12.13
C PHE A 86 4.21 18.04 11.28
N ARG A 87 4.04 19.17 10.62
CA ARG A 87 3.02 19.35 9.60
C ARG A 87 3.66 19.25 8.22
N PHE A 88 2.89 18.68 7.28
CA PHE A 88 3.34 18.45 5.90
C PHE A 88 2.33 18.97 4.85
N ASP A 89 1.57 20.00 5.22
CA ASP A 89 0.49 20.57 4.41
C ASP A 89 0.90 20.94 2.96
N ALA A 90 2.16 21.29 2.76
CA ALA A 90 2.70 21.69 1.46
C ALA A 90 3.62 20.61 0.83
N ALA A 91 3.66 19.40 1.36
CA ALA A 91 4.48 18.34 0.78
C ALA A 91 3.93 17.93 -0.60
N PRO A 92 4.77 17.86 -1.65
CA PRO A 92 4.32 17.42 -2.96
C PRO A 92 3.99 15.94 -2.96
N ASP A 93 2.88 15.56 -3.57
CA ASP A 93 2.59 14.15 -3.83
C ASP A 93 3.52 13.61 -4.93
N PRO A 94 4.06 12.39 -4.77
CA PRO A 94 4.91 11.80 -5.79
C PRO A 94 4.12 11.47 -7.06
N THR A 95 4.74 11.71 -8.21
CA THR A 95 4.20 11.34 -9.53
C THR A 95 5.04 10.21 -10.13
N PRO A 96 4.45 9.25 -10.89
CA PRO A 96 3.02 9.14 -11.20
C PRO A 96 2.20 8.55 -10.05
N ASP A 97 0.93 8.91 -10.00
CA ASP A 97 0.00 8.33 -9.05
C ASP A 97 -0.44 6.94 -9.54
N LEU A 98 0.03 5.89 -8.88
CA LEU A 98 -0.36 4.51 -9.15
C LEU A 98 -1.62 4.17 -8.36
N THR A 99 -2.74 4.06 -9.05
CA THR A 99 -4.06 3.84 -8.44
C THR A 99 -4.33 2.36 -8.19
N PHE A 100 -4.85 2.03 -7.02
CA PHE A 100 -5.37 0.70 -6.72
C PHE A 100 -6.82 0.55 -7.19
N ILE A 101 -7.12 -0.59 -7.80
CA ILE A 101 -8.47 -0.96 -8.25
C ILE A 101 -8.96 -2.24 -7.57
N ALA A 102 -10.27 -2.48 -7.60
CA ALA A 102 -10.86 -3.76 -7.20
C ALA A 102 -10.78 -4.80 -8.32
N ALA A 103 -10.77 -6.09 -7.98
CA ALA A 103 -10.74 -7.18 -8.96
C ALA A 103 -11.91 -7.13 -9.97
N THR A 104 -13.06 -6.64 -9.53
CA THR A 104 -14.25 -6.45 -10.36
C THR A 104 -14.12 -5.36 -11.43
N GLN A 105 -13.09 -4.54 -11.36
CA GLN A 105 -12.80 -3.46 -12.31
C GLN A 105 -11.85 -3.89 -13.43
N ILE A 106 -11.36 -5.13 -13.41
CA ILE A 106 -10.57 -5.71 -14.50
C ILE A 106 -11.51 -6.00 -15.68
N THR A 107 -11.06 -5.64 -16.87
CA THR A 107 -11.76 -5.88 -18.12
C THR A 107 -11.02 -6.89 -19.00
N THR A 108 -11.67 -7.45 -20.01
CA THR A 108 -11.03 -8.38 -20.95
C THR A 108 -10.01 -7.72 -21.87
N SER A 109 -10.02 -6.40 -21.97
CA SER A 109 -9.07 -5.60 -22.75
C SER A 109 -7.78 -5.25 -21.97
N ASP A 110 -7.76 -5.47 -20.66
CA ASP A 110 -6.60 -5.14 -19.84
C ASP A 110 -5.42 -6.08 -20.09
N PHE A 111 -4.22 -5.53 -20.02
CA PHE A 111 -2.97 -6.30 -19.93
C PHE A 111 -2.74 -6.64 -18.46
N VAL A 112 -3.07 -7.85 -18.05
CA VAL A 112 -3.03 -8.27 -16.64
C VAL A 112 -1.76 -9.06 -16.38
N VAL A 113 -1.00 -8.64 -15.36
CA VAL A 113 0.18 -9.36 -14.86
C VAL A 113 -0.10 -9.88 -13.45
N GLU A 114 -0.09 -11.20 -13.29
CA GLU A 114 -0.25 -11.89 -12.02
C GLU A 114 1.13 -12.15 -11.40
N LEU A 115 1.43 -11.47 -10.30
CA LEU A 115 2.73 -11.52 -9.63
C LEU A 115 2.75 -12.46 -8.41
N ARG A 116 1.68 -13.21 -8.19
CA ARG A 116 1.64 -14.26 -7.17
C ARG A 116 2.17 -15.55 -7.77
N ASP A 117 3.01 -16.25 -7.02
CA ASP A 117 3.59 -17.52 -7.44
C ASP A 117 2.53 -18.64 -7.48
N ALA A 118 2.86 -19.74 -8.14
CA ALA A 118 1.93 -20.85 -8.31
C ALA A 118 1.57 -21.57 -6.99
N ASP A 119 2.42 -21.49 -5.99
CA ASP A 119 2.20 -21.98 -4.62
C ASP A 119 1.34 -21.04 -3.78
N GLU A 120 1.31 -19.74 -4.11
CA GLU A 120 0.43 -18.77 -3.46
C GLU A 120 -1.01 -18.90 -3.97
N ILE A 121 -1.21 -19.19 -5.25
CA ILE A 121 -2.54 -19.34 -5.86
C ILE A 121 -2.53 -20.26 -7.08
N LEU A 122 -3.46 -21.21 -7.10
CA LEU A 122 -3.59 -22.19 -8.21
C LEU A 122 -4.12 -21.54 -9.49
N THR A 123 -5.10 -20.66 -9.38
CA THR A 123 -5.76 -20.02 -10.52
C THR A 123 -5.44 -18.53 -10.56
N PRO A 124 -4.87 -18.01 -11.68
CA PRO A 124 -4.61 -16.58 -11.82
C PRO A 124 -5.92 -15.79 -11.79
N ILE A 125 -5.81 -14.48 -11.54
CA ILE A 125 -6.96 -13.58 -11.40
C ILE A 125 -7.84 -13.52 -12.66
N THR A 126 -7.25 -13.68 -13.84
CA THR A 126 -7.93 -13.88 -15.12
C THR A 126 -7.24 -14.98 -15.91
N ALA A 127 -8.00 -15.66 -16.79
CA ALA A 127 -7.43 -16.74 -17.63
C ALA A 127 -6.35 -16.22 -18.61
N SER A 128 -6.40 -14.94 -18.97
CA SER A 128 -5.46 -14.27 -19.87
C SER A 128 -4.29 -13.60 -19.14
N ALA A 129 -4.22 -13.69 -17.81
CA ALA A 129 -3.17 -13.04 -17.05
C ALA A 129 -1.78 -13.65 -17.35
N HIS A 130 -0.80 -12.78 -17.57
CA HIS A 130 0.60 -13.16 -17.66
C HIS A 130 1.12 -13.43 -16.25
N ARG A 131 1.42 -14.69 -15.93
CA ARG A 131 2.02 -15.03 -14.62
C ARG A 131 3.53 -14.88 -14.71
N LEU A 132 4.06 -13.90 -13.98
CA LEU A 132 5.48 -13.55 -13.94
C LEU A 132 5.85 -13.14 -12.51
N SER A 133 7.04 -13.51 -12.07
CA SER A 133 7.64 -12.86 -10.90
C SER A 133 8.07 -11.42 -11.25
N VAL A 134 8.33 -10.60 -10.23
CA VAL A 134 8.86 -9.23 -10.45
C VAL A 134 10.18 -9.27 -11.23
N VAL A 135 11.06 -10.25 -10.94
CA VAL A 135 12.35 -10.43 -11.61
C VAL A 135 12.17 -10.80 -13.07
N GLU A 136 11.27 -11.75 -13.38
CA GLU A 136 10.97 -12.13 -14.77
C GLU A 136 10.36 -10.97 -15.54
N PHE A 137 9.42 -10.23 -14.94
CA PHE A 137 8.84 -9.04 -15.55
C PHE A 137 9.90 -7.99 -15.87
N THR A 138 10.80 -7.72 -14.92
CA THR A 138 11.91 -6.78 -15.08
C THR A 138 12.87 -7.21 -16.20
N ASN A 139 13.17 -8.51 -16.32
CA ASN A 139 14.10 -9.02 -17.32
C ASN A 139 13.50 -9.08 -18.75
N GLN A 140 12.21 -9.40 -18.84
CA GLN A 140 11.52 -9.59 -20.13
C GLN A 140 11.02 -8.28 -20.73
N HIS A 141 10.82 -7.23 -19.93
CA HIS A 141 10.27 -5.93 -20.34
C HIS A 141 8.97 -6.04 -21.18
N PRO A 142 7.98 -6.85 -20.77
CA PRO A 142 6.74 -6.92 -21.53
C PRO A 142 5.99 -5.59 -21.42
N ALA A 143 5.37 -5.17 -22.51
CA ALA A 143 4.58 -3.95 -22.55
C ALA A 143 3.16 -4.23 -23.06
N PRO A 144 2.14 -3.52 -22.54
CA PRO A 144 0.79 -3.57 -23.09
C PRO A 144 0.78 -3.08 -24.54
N ALA A 145 -0.18 -3.54 -25.34
CA ALA A 145 -0.45 -2.96 -26.64
C ALA A 145 -0.95 -1.51 -26.51
N THR A 146 -0.89 -0.77 -27.61
CA THR A 146 -1.38 0.61 -27.63
C THR A 146 -2.83 0.67 -27.14
N ALA A 147 -3.10 1.60 -26.21
CA ALA A 147 -4.40 1.82 -25.57
C ALA A 147 -4.90 0.72 -24.61
N GLN A 148 -4.12 -0.30 -24.30
CA GLN A 148 -4.44 -1.20 -23.19
C GLN A 148 -4.06 -0.54 -21.85
N ARG A 149 -4.85 -0.80 -20.81
CA ARG A 149 -4.47 -0.49 -19.43
C ARG A 149 -3.67 -1.67 -18.87
N ALA A 150 -2.55 -1.38 -18.18
CA ALA A 150 -1.79 -2.37 -17.43
C ALA A 150 -2.39 -2.56 -16.03
N VAL A 151 -2.59 -3.82 -15.61
CA VAL A 151 -3.07 -4.17 -14.27
C VAL A 151 -2.08 -5.14 -13.64
N PHE A 152 -1.46 -4.75 -12.54
CA PHE A 152 -0.54 -5.60 -11.79
C PHE A 152 -1.22 -6.13 -10.53
N ALA A 153 -1.33 -7.43 -10.40
CA ALA A 153 -1.96 -8.09 -9.27
C ALA A 153 -0.94 -8.82 -8.40
N CYS A 154 -0.98 -8.58 -7.08
CA CYS A 154 -0.25 -9.38 -6.11
C CYS A 154 -1.01 -9.43 -4.78
N ARG A 155 -0.45 -10.11 -3.77
CA ARG A 155 -1.09 -10.27 -2.47
C ARG A 155 -1.24 -8.94 -1.72
N SER A 156 -0.15 -8.19 -1.53
CA SER A 156 -0.11 -7.00 -0.66
C SER A 156 -0.09 -5.67 -1.40
N GLY A 157 0.09 -5.67 -2.73
CA GLY A 157 0.31 -4.47 -3.54
C GLY A 157 1.79 -4.11 -3.73
N LEU A 158 2.72 -4.63 -2.91
CA LEU A 158 4.14 -4.25 -3.00
C LEU A 158 4.79 -4.72 -4.31
N ARG A 159 4.67 -6.01 -4.67
CA ARG A 159 5.17 -6.55 -5.95
C ARG A 159 4.52 -5.85 -7.15
N ALA A 160 3.22 -5.56 -7.05
CA ALA A 160 2.49 -4.83 -8.07
C ALA A 160 3.06 -3.41 -8.26
N TRP A 161 3.37 -2.73 -7.17
CA TRP A 161 3.98 -1.41 -7.21
C TRP A 161 5.39 -1.44 -7.83
N GLN A 162 6.23 -2.41 -7.46
CA GLN A 162 7.58 -2.57 -8.00
C GLN A 162 7.55 -2.80 -9.52
N ALA A 163 6.73 -3.74 -9.99
CA ALA A 163 6.58 -4.02 -11.42
C ALA A 163 5.99 -2.83 -12.19
N ALA A 164 5.00 -2.14 -11.63
CA ALA A 164 4.40 -0.95 -12.22
C ALA A 164 5.39 0.21 -12.33
N THR A 165 6.20 0.45 -11.31
CA THR A 165 7.26 1.47 -11.33
C THR A 165 8.30 1.13 -12.41
N HIS A 166 8.64 -0.15 -12.58
CA HIS A 166 9.53 -0.59 -13.65
C HIS A 166 8.90 -0.37 -15.03
N LEU A 167 7.62 -0.76 -15.25
CA LEU A 167 6.92 -0.51 -16.52
C LEU A 167 6.90 0.98 -16.86
N ARG A 168 6.65 1.84 -15.86
CA ARG A 168 6.61 3.30 -16.05
C ARG A 168 7.92 3.89 -16.61
N SER A 169 9.05 3.22 -16.46
CA SER A 169 10.33 3.68 -17.00
C SER A 169 10.44 3.59 -18.52
N TYR A 170 9.57 2.81 -19.19
CA TYR A 170 9.58 2.62 -20.63
C TYR A 170 8.20 2.62 -21.30
N TRP A 171 7.12 2.85 -20.51
CA TRP A 171 5.76 2.86 -21.05
C TRP A 171 4.88 3.88 -20.28
N ASP A 172 4.17 4.76 -21.02
CA ASP A 172 3.46 5.92 -20.47
C ASP A 172 1.94 5.74 -20.35
N GLY A 173 1.38 4.57 -20.66
CA GLY A 173 -0.05 4.32 -20.61
C GLY A 173 -0.60 4.22 -19.18
N GLU A 174 -1.89 3.92 -19.08
CA GLU A 174 -2.58 3.78 -17.79
C GLU A 174 -2.11 2.52 -17.05
N ILE A 175 -1.63 2.70 -15.82
CA ILE A 175 -1.18 1.61 -14.95
C ILE A 175 -2.03 1.61 -13.68
N THR A 176 -2.57 0.45 -13.33
CA THR A 176 -3.31 0.24 -12.09
C THR A 176 -2.79 -0.96 -11.31
N LEU A 177 -3.00 -0.94 -10.01
CA LEU A 177 -2.53 -1.95 -9.08
C LEU A 177 -3.69 -2.69 -8.44
N LEU A 178 -3.45 -3.92 -8.04
CA LEU A 178 -4.41 -4.74 -7.33
C LEU A 178 -3.74 -5.47 -6.16
N ALA A 179 -4.23 -5.22 -4.95
CA ALA A 179 -3.86 -5.95 -3.75
C ALA A 179 -4.97 -6.94 -3.40
N MET A 180 -4.70 -8.24 -3.61
CA MET A 180 -5.70 -9.30 -3.43
C MET A 180 -5.95 -9.68 -1.97
N GLY A 181 -5.09 -9.26 -1.05
CA GLY A 181 -5.12 -9.70 0.33
C GLY A 181 -4.73 -11.18 0.50
N ASP A 182 -4.95 -11.70 1.69
CA ASP A 182 -4.87 -13.14 1.96
C ASP A 182 -6.17 -13.77 1.45
N THR A 183 -6.08 -14.56 0.37
CA THR A 183 -7.20 -15.42 -0.02
C THR A 183 -7.36 -16.45 1.11
N PRO A 184 -8.50 -16.54 1.80
CA PRO A 184 -8.70 -17.60 2.78
C PRO A 184 -8.47 -18.94 2.08
N PRO A 185 -7.84 -19.92 2.75
CA PRO A 185 -7.70 -21.25 2.19
C PRO A 185 -9.11 -21.72 1.83
N ASN A 186 -9.31 -22.05 0.58
CA ASN A 186 -10.58 -22.49 0.03
C ASN A 186 -11.16 -23.54 0.98
N GLU A 187 -12.31 -23.26 1.57
CA GLU A 187 -13.05 -24.27 2.30
C GLU A 187 -13.23 -25.42 1.33
N ARG A 188 -12.53 -26.51 1.59
CA ARG A 188 -12.70 -27.73 0.83
C ARG A 188 -14.17 -28.07 0.95
N GLN A 189 -14.88 -27.96 -0.16
CA GLN A 189 -16.20 -28.54 -0.29
C GLN A 189 -16.08 -30.02 0.09
N THR A 190 -16.39 -30.33 1.31
CA THR A 190 -16.69 -31.70 1.72
C THR A 190 -18.03 -32.04 1.14
N SER A 191 -18.01 -32.75 0.03
CA SER A 191 -19.14 -33.51 -0.49
C SER A 191 -19.50 -34.61 0.48
#